data_822f896de5792a94316491be021f647f
#
_entry.id   822f896de5792a94316491be021f647f
#
_cell.length_a   1.000
_cell.length_b   1.000
_cell.length_c   1.000
_cell.angle_alpha   90.00
_cell.angle_beta   90.00
_cell.angle_gamma   90.00
#
_symmetry.space_group_name_H-M   'P 1'
#
loop_
_entity.id
_entity.type
_entity.pdbx_description
1 polymer ?
#
loop_
_entity_poly.entity_id
_entity_poly.type
_entity_poly.pdbx_seq_one_letter_code
_entity_poly.pdbx_strand_id
1 'polypeptide(L)'
;MSEKNIVIFGVGIYGRAVYRKIKKLPDRYNIIAFIDNDTSKNNTSFDDVSIHSPEDIKLLEYDEIFLAGRFVTEQEKQLVDELGIDQSKIKLFKKSDLTPGPKEVKARSDSIDHFLEIFSDIAKSKQMPYWMDHSALLGIIRGEDLSRFSDVDIALISAQDANSLWSELKKSKIIETFNISRTFVSEGEVSSKHMDVGTTRKVLAESKVSVVEQEPAIIDINIRTKIGEDLYYAINAKEAKTPYSYFDGHDIATYNSIELRIPKNAEEYLELLYGENWRTPAEFFSDSQFEVITD
;
A
#
# COMPACT_ATOMS: atom_id res chain seq x y z
N MET A 1 -19.31 -27.05 14.31
CA MET A 1 -19.78 -26.22 13.17
C MET A 1 -19.08 -26.76 11.96
N SER A 2 -19.74 -26.92 10.82
CA SER A 2 -19.08 -27.34 9.58
C SER A 2 -18.12 -26.25 9.13
N GLU A 3 -16.98 -26.64 8.62
CA GLU A 3 -16.02 -25.77 7.95
C GLU A 3 -16.72 -25.03 6.79
N LYS A 4 -16.46 -23.72 6.64
CA LYS A 4 -17.04 -22.90 5.57
C LYS A 4 -16.05 -22.72 4.44
N ASN A 5 -16.48 -22.95 3.22
CA ASN A 5 -15.75 -22.60 2.01
C ASN A 5 -15.85 -21.11 1.76
N ILE A 6 -14.70 -20.44 1.65
CA ILE A 6 -14.65 -19.00 1.41
C ILE A 6 -13.89 -18.65 0.15
N VAL A 7 -14.32 -17.56 -0.47
CA VAL A 7 -13.62 -16.86 -1.54
C VAL A 7 -13.13 -15.51 -1.01
N ILE A 8 -11.92 -15.09 -1.36
CA ILE A 8 -11.39 -13.77 -0.99
C ILE A 8 -11.36 -12.91 -2.25
N PHE A 9 -11.97 -11.73 -2.21
CA PHE A 9 -11.92 -10.78 -3.32
C PHE A 9 -10.71 -9.85 -3.20
N GLY A 10 -9.86 -9.91 -4.19
CA GLY A 10 -8.58 -9.21 -4.26
C GLY A 10 -7.42 -10.02 -3.68
N VAL A 11 -6.32 -10.13 -4.43
CA VAL A 11 -5.06 -10.77 -3.99
C VAL A 11 -3.98 -9.72 -3.69
N GLY A 12 -4.38 -8.45 -3.56
CA GLY A 12 -3.53 -7.36 -3.09
C GLY A 12 -3.19 -7.46 -1.60
N ILE A 13 -2.56 -6.42 -1.05
CA ILE A 13 -2.08 -6.36 0.35
C ILE A 13 -3.17 -6.78 1.35
N TYR A 14 -4.38 -6.21 1.21
CA TYR A 14 -5.48 -6.47 2.15
C TYR A 14 -6.06 -7.89 2.01
N GLY A 15 -6.25 -8.38 0.78
CA GLY A 15 -6.72 -9.75 0.56
C GLY A 15 -5.73 -10.79 1.09
N ARG A 16 -4.43 -10.54 0.93
CA ARG A 16 -3.38 -11.38 1.53
C ARG A 16 -3.38 -11.31 3.05
N ALA A 17 -3.72 -10.15 3.65
CA ALA A 17 -3.90 -10.03 5.10
C ALA A 17 -5.09 -10.84 5.60
N VAL A 18 -6.23 -10.80 4.90
CA VAL A 18 -7.39 -11.66 5.17
C VAL A 18 -6.97 -13.13 5.08
N TYR A 19 -6.31 -13.52 3.99
CA TYR A 19 -5.83 -14.88 3.78
C TYR A 19 -5.00 -15.38 4.98
N ARG A 20 -3.96 -14.64 5.38
CA ARG A 20 -3.09 -15.01 6.51
C ARG A 20 -3.87 -15.15 7.82
N LYS A 21 -4.83 -14.25 8.05
CA LYS A 21 -5.68 -14.31 9.25
C LYS A 21 -6.56 -15.56 9.25
N ILE A 22 -7.21 -15.83 8.12
CA ILE A 22 -8.14 -16.97 8.00
C ILE A 22 -7.39 -18.30 8.02
N LYS A 23 -6.21 -18.38 7.42
CA LYS A 23 -5.37 -19.58 7.44
C LYS A 23 -4.96 -20.03 8.86
N LYS A 24 -5.00 -19.12 9.84
CA LYS A 24 -4.81 -19.43 11.27
C LYS A 24 -6.06 -20.06 11.93
N LEU A 25 -7.16 -20.23 11.20
CA LEU A 25 -8.44 -20.75 11.66
C LEU A 25 -8.94 -21.94 10.80
N PRO A 26 -8.11 -22.99 10.59
CA PRO A 26 -8.40 -24.06 9.63
C PRO A 26 -9.65 -24.87 9.98
N ASP A 27 -9.99 -25.02 11.27
CA ASP A 27 -11.20 -25.74 11.69
C ASP A 27 -12.51 -24.98 11.41
N ARG A 28 -12.40 -23.72 10.96
CA ARG A 28 -13.56 -22.85 10.73
C ARG A 28 -13.76 -22.49 9.27
N TYR A 29 -12.67 -22.31 8.54
CA TYR A 29 -12.69 -21.80 7.18
C TYR A 29 -11.73 -22.57 6.27
N ASN A 30 -12.21 -22.90 5.08
CA ASN A 30 -11.45 -23.43 3.96
C ASN A 30 -11.40 -22.38 2.84
N ILE A 31 -10.23 -21.88 2.51
CA ILE A 31 -10.05 -20.89 1.44
C ILE A 31 -9.94 -21.63 0.11
N ILE A 32 -10.98 -21.54 -0.72
CA ILE A 32 -11.06 -22.29 -1.97
C ILE A 32 -10.53 -21.51 -3.18
N ALA A 33 -10.62 -20.16 -3.15
CA ALA A 33 -10.18 -19.33 -4.27
C ALA A 33 -9.96 -17.87 -3.84
N PHE A 34 -9.17 -17.16 -4.64
CA PHE A 34 -9.24 -15.70 -4.79
C PHE A 34 -10.00 -15.35 -6.06
N ILE A 35 -10.63 -14.18 -6.08
CA ILE A 35 -11.08 -13.50 -7.30
C ILE A 35 -10.44 -12.12 -7.36
N ASP A 36 -10.03 -11.64 -8.54
CA ASP A 36 -9.36 -10.34 -8.70
C ASP A 36 -9.75 -9.71 -10.04
N ASN A 37 -9.97 -8.38 -10.04
CA ASN A 37 -10.29 -7.63 -11.26
C ASN A 37 -9.08 -7.42 -12.18
N ASP A 38 -7.86 -7.63 -11.66
CA ASP A 38 -6.65 -7.58 -12.47
C ASP A 38 -6.52 -8.86 -13.30
N THR A 39 -6.86 -8.74 -14.57
CA THR A 39 -6.86 -9.87 -15.52
C THR A 39 -5.48 -10.52 -15.69
N SER A 40 -4.38 -9.80 -15.38
CA SER A 40 -3.03 -10.36 -15.45
C SER A 40 -2.77 -11.44 -14.37
N LYS A 41 -3.59 -11.47 -13.33
CA LYS A 41 -3.52 -12.45 -12.24
C LYS A 41 -4.40 -13.68 -12.46
N ASN A 42 -5.35 -13.60 -13.39
CA ASN A 42 -6.27 -14.70 -13.66
C ASN A 42 -5.53 -15.97 -14.10
N ASN A 43 -6.02 -17.13 -13.64
CA ASN A 43 -5.42 -18.43 -13.88
C ASN A 43 -3.99 -18.58 -13.29
N THR A 44 -3.63 -17.75 -12.34
CA THR A 44 -2.43 -17.90 -11.50
C THR A 44 -2.83 -18.37 -10.09
N SER A 45 -1.88 -18.45 -9.18
CA SER A 45 -2.15 -18.81 -7.78
C SER A 45 -1.36 -17.95 -6.82
N PHE A 46 -1.87 -17.82 -5.60
CA PHE A 46 -1.17 -17.29 -4.45
C PHE A 46 -1.18 -18.35 -3.35
N ASP A 47 0.00 -18.82 -2.93
CA ASP A 47 0.18 -19.86 -1.91
C ASP A 47 -0.70 -21.10 -2.18
N ASP A 48 -0.64 -21.61 -3.44
CA ASP A 48 -1.39 -22.74 -3.97
C ASP A 48 -2.93 -22.54 -4.08
N VAL A 49 -3.45 -21.36 -3.72
CA VAL A 49 -4.87 -21.02 -3.92
C VAL A 49 -5.04 -20.32 -5.26
N SER A 50 -5.92 -20.84 -6.11
CA SER A 50 -6.17 -20.31 -7.45
C SER A 50 -6.80 -18.91 -7.44
N ILE A 51 -6.44 -18.10 -8.45
CA ILE A 51 -6.99 -16.77 -8.67
C ILE A 51 -7.84 -16.81 -9.94
N HIS A 52 -9.09 -16.40 -9.82
CA HIS A 52 -10.08 -16.39 -10.91
C HIS A 52 -10.55 -14.97 -11.22
N SER A 53 -11.24 -14.80 -12.34
CA SER A 53 -11.99 -13.58 -12.60
C SER A 53 -13.22 -13.50 -11.67
N PRO A 54 -13.73 -12.30 -11.35
CA PRO A 54 -14.94 -12.18 -10.55
C PRO A 54 -16.16 -12.87 -11.17
N GLU A 55 -16.25 -12.94 -12.49
CA GLU A 55 -17.32 -13.60 -13.22
C GLU A 55 -17.37 -15.12 -12.96
N ASP A 56 -16.21 -15.71 -12.71
CA ASP A 56 -16.09 -17.16 -12.45
C ASP A 56 -16.65 -17.56 -11.08
N ILE A 57 -16.97 -16.59 -10.20
CA ILE A 57 -17.50 -16.89 -8.86
C ILE A 57 -18.77 -17.74 -8.91
N LYS A 58 -19.56 -17.64 -10.00
CA LYS A 58 -20.76 -18.44 -10.20
C LYS A 58 -20.51 -19.93 -10.43
N LEU A 59 -19.25 -20.27 -10.74
CA LEU A 59 -18.81 -21.64 -10.95
C LEU A 59 -18.23 -22.28 -9.68
N LEU A 60 -18.08 -21.50 -8.60
CA LEU A 60 -17.49 -21.94 -7.36
C LEU A 60 -18.57 -22.32 -6.33
N GLU A 61 -18.32 -23.37 -5.57
CA GLU A 61 -19.16 -23.77 -4.44
C GLU A 61 -18.61 -23.17 -3.14
N TYR A 62 -19.16 -22.02 -2.71
CA TYR A 62 -18.70 -21.26 -1.55
C TYR A 62 -19.86 -20.87 -0.62
N ASP A 63 -19.53 -20.65 0.64
CA ASP A 63 -20.46 -20.18 1.67
C ASP A 63 -20.38 -18.66 1.85
N GLU A 64 -19.17 -18.07 1.87
CA GLU A 64 -18.95 -16.64 2.12
C GLU A 64 -17.87 -16.07 1.19
N ILE A 65 -18.00 -14.77 0.89
CA ILE A 65 -17.02 -13.96 0.16
C ILE A 65 -16.47 -12.91 1.11
N PHE A 66 -15.13 -12.85 1.24
CA PHE A 66 -14.47 -11.93 2.14
C PHE A 66 -13.87 -10.76 1.37
N LEU A 67 -14.23 -9.54 1.78
CA LEU A 67 -13.76 -8.28 1.21
C LEU A 67 -12.92 -7.53 2.23
N ALA A 68 -11.80 -6.94 1.79
CA ALA A 68 -11.00 -6.04 2.59
C ALA A 68 -10.26 -5.04 1.70
N GLY A 69 -10.08 -3.82 2.21
CA GLY A 69 -9.28 -2.81 1.53
C GLY A 69 -10.07 -1.59 1.11
N ARG A 70 -9.51 -0.84 0.17
CA ARG A 70 -10.04 0.47 -0.24
C ARG A 70 -11.24 0.36 -1.18
N PHE A 71 -11.33 -0.72 -1.97
CA PHE A 71 -12.33 -0.91 -3.02
C PHE A 71 -13.51 -1.78 -2.59
N VAL A 72 -13.75 -1.92 -1.28
CA VAL A 72 -14.82 -2.80 -0.77
C VAL A 72 -16.21 -2.38 -1.26
N THR A 73 -16.46 -1.08 -1.41
CA THR A 73 -17.75 -0.54 -1.88
C THR A 73 -17.99 -0.91 -3.34
N GLU A 74 -16.98 -0.73 -4.20
CA GLU A 74 -17.04 -1.08 -5.62
C GLU A 74 -17.12 -2.58 -5.80
N GLN A 75 -16.34 -3.35 -5.04
CA GLN A 75 -16.35 -4.80 -5.06
C GLN A 75 -17.71 -5.36 -4.60
N GLU A 76 -18.28 -4.82 -3.52
CA GLU A 76 -19.61 -5.21 -3.05
C GLU A 76 -20.66 -4.90 -4.11
N LYS A 77 -20.62 -3.70 -4.70
CA LYS A 77 -21.52 -3.32 -5.78
C LYS A 77 -21.39 -4.24 -6.99
N GLN A 78 -20.18 -4.56 -7.42
CA GLN A 78 -19.94 -5.50 -8.51
C GLN A 78 -20.54 -6.88 -8.20
N LEU A 79 -20.32 -7.41 -7.00
CA LEU A 79 -20.86 -8.70 -6.60
C LEU A 79 -22.40 -8.71 -6.59
N VAL A 80 -23.03 -7.69 -6.00
CA VAL A 80 -24.48 -7.64 -5.82
C VAL A 80 -25.18 -7.23 -7.11
N ASP A 81 -24.81 -6.06 -7.68
CA ASP A 81 -25.56 -5.44 -8.78
C ASP A 81 -25.25 -6.08 -10.13
N GLU A 82 -23.98 -6.47 -10.38
CA GLU A 82 -23.57 -6.98 -11.67
C GLU A 82 -23.56 -8.51 -11.73
N LEU A 83 -23.10 -9.16 -10.65
CA LEU A 83 -22.99 -10.61 -10.60
C LEU A 83 -24.19 -11.30 -9.94
N GLY A 84 -25.07 -10.55 -9.25
CA GLY A 84 -26.28 -11.07 -8.62
C GLY A 84 -26.02 -11.96 -7.41
N ILE A 85 -24.93 -11.71 -6.69
CA ILE A 85 -24.58 -12.46 -5.48
C ILE A 85 -25.41 -11.97 -4.30
N ASP A 86 -25.91 -12.91 -3.49
CA ASP A 86 -26.65 -12.59 -2.26
C ASP A 86 -25.74 -11.85 -1.27
N GLN A 87 -26.14 -10.64 -0.88
CA GLN A 87 -25.40 -9.80 0.05
C GLN A 87 -25.14 -10.48 1.40
N SER A 88 -26.00 -11.42 1.83
CA SER A 88 -25.81 -12.16 3.08
C SER A 88 -24.54 -13.02 3.09
N LYS A 89 -24.02 -13.38 1.92
CA LYS A 89 -22.76 -14.12 1.75
C LYS A 89 -21.53 -13.23 1.84
N ILE A 90 -21.66 -11.91 1.75
CA ILE A 90 -20.54 -10.97 1.73
C ILE A 90 -20.16 -10.58 3.16
N LYS A 91 -18.87 -10.66 3.49
CA LYS A 91 -18.32 -10.29 4.78
C LYS A 91 -17.23 -9.25 4.59
N LEU A 92 -17.40 -8.10 5.23
CA LEU A 92 -16.43 -7.00 5.21
C LEU A 92 -15.49 -7.12 6.41
N PHE A 93 -14.19 -6.97 6.15
CA PHE A 93 -13.19 -6.86 7.18
C PHE A 93 -12.87 -5.40 7.48
N LYS A 94 -12.88 -5.04 8.78
CA LYS A 94 -12.46 -3.73 9.26
C LYS A 94 -10.93 -3.66 9.35
N LYS A 95 -10.38 -2.46 9.41
CA LYS A 95 -8.95 -2.25 9.69
C LYS A 95 -8.50 -2.97 10.97
N SER A 96 -9.28 -2.85 12.04
CA SER A 96 -9.02 -3.53 13.32
C SER A 96 -8.96 -5.04 13.20
N ASP A 97 -9.73 -5.63 12.28
CA ASP A 97 -9.73 -7.08 12.06
C ASP A 97 -8.44 -7.55 11.41
N LEU A 98 -7.76 -6.69 10.66
CA LEU A 98 -6.52 -6.97 9.95
C LEU A 98 -5.27 -6.46 10.67
N THR A 99 -5.42 -5.86 11.86
CA THR A 99 -4.27 -5.42 12.66
C THR A 99 -3.37 -6.61 12.99
N PRO A 100 -2.06 -6.54 12.69
CA PRO A 100 -1.11 -7.60 12.99
C PRO A 100 -1.01 -7.88 14.49
N GLY A 101 -0.70 -9.11 14.85
CA GLY A 101 -0.45 -9.48 16.26
C GLY A 101 0.86 -8.86 16.80
N PRO A 102 1.06 -8.82 18.13
CA PRO A 102 2.22 -8.15 18.75
C PRO A 102 3.59 -8.63 18.22
N LYS A 103 3.73 -9.92 17.93
CA LYS A 103 4.98 -10.48 17.34
C LYS A 103 5.20 -10.02 15.91
N GLU A 104 4.12 -9.96 15.12
CA GLU A 104 4.15 -9.49 13.72
C GLU A 104 4.44 -8.00 13.67
N VAL A 105 3.80 -7.20 14.55
CA VAL A 105 4.08 -5.76 14.71
C VAL A 105 5.55 -5.55 14.99
N LYS A 106 6.12 -6.28 15.97
CA LYS A 106 7.53 -6.12 16.31
C LYS A 106 8.46 -6.46 15.14
N ALA A 107 8.25 -7.58 14.46
CA ALA A 107 9.10 -7.98 13.34
C ALA A 107 9.04 -6.98 12.17
N ARG A 108 7.86 -6.43 11.89
CA ARG A 108 7.69 -5.37 10.89
C ARG A 108 8.33 -4.07 11.33
N SER A 109 8.14 -3.66 12.59
CA SER A 109 8.76 -2.46 13.17
C SER A 109 10.29 -2.54 13.06
N ASP A 110 10.90 -3.65 13.50
CA ASP A 110 12.34 -3.85 13.41
C ASP A 110 12.84 -3.76 11.94
N SER A 111 12.06 -4.27 10.98
CA SER A 111 12.40 -4.18 9.55
C SER A 111 12.27 -2.76 9.02
N ILE A 112 11.20 -2.04 9.39
CA ILE A 112 10.97 -0.64 8.99
C ILE A 112 12.10 0.24 9.54
N ASP A 113 12.41 0.12 10.82
CA ASP A 113 13.49 0.88 11.48
C ASP A 113 14.83 0.65 10.77
N HIS A 114 15.18 -0.60 10.53
CA HIS A 114 16.40 -0.95 9.79
C HIS A 114 16.44 -0.35 8.37
N PHE A 115 15.30 -0.35 7.66
CA PHE A 115 15.24 0.31 6.35
C PHE A 115 15.42 1.81 6.45
N LEU A 116 14.68 2.46 7.35
CA LEU A 116 14.69 3.91 7.51
C LEU A 116 16.06 4.45 7.96
N GLU A 117 16.77 3.72 8.84
CA GLU A 117 18.17 4.06 9.21
C GLU A 117 19.07 4.10 7.98
N ILE A 118 19.13 3.02 7.20
CA ILE A 118 19.99 2.96 6.01
C ILE A 118 19.55 3.97 4.96
N PHE A 119 18.22 4.12 4.76
CA PHE A 119 17.69 5.08 3.80
C PHE A 119 18.04 6.52 4.18
N SER A 120 17.89 6.90 5.45
CA SER A 120 18.22 8.26 5.92
C SER A 120 19.71 8.57 5.78
N ASP A 121 20.57 7.59 6.04
CA ASP A 121 22.02 7.72 5.83
C ASP A 121 22.38 7.92 4.35
N ILE A 122 21.75 7.14 3.45
CA ILE A 122 21.91 7.32 2.01
C ILE A 122 21.42 8.71 1.59
N ALA A 123 20.22 9.10 1.99
CA ALA A 123 19.66 10.39 1.64
C ALA A 123 20.52 11.56 2.14
N LYS A 124 21.03 11.47 3.36
CA LYS A 124 21.95 12.46 3.94
C LYS A 124 23.26 12.53 3.19
N SER A 125 23.90 11.38 2.90
CA SER A 125 25.18 11.31 2.19
C SER A 125 25.12 11.86 0.77
N LYS A 126 23.97 11.70 0.11
CA LYS A 126 23.71 12.17 -1.26
C LYS A 126 23.03 13.54 -1.32
N GLN A 127 22.75 14.15 -0.17
CA GLN A 127 21.95 15.39 -0.07
C GLN A 127 20.61 15.29 -0.82
N MET A 128 20.03 14.08 -0.82
CA MET A 128 18.80 13.77 -1.54
C MET A 128 17.60 14.29 -0.77
N PRO A 129 16.78 15.17 -1.37
CA PRO A 129 15.54 15.60 -0.76
C PRO A 129 14.50 14.48 -0.82
N TYR A 130 13.86 14.21 0.32
CA TYR A 130 12.74 13.28 0.45
C TYR A 130 11.78 13.77 1.52
N TRP A 131 10.58 13.22 1.55
CA TRP A 131 9.57 13.49 2.58
C TRP A 131 8.85 12.19 2.93
N MET A 132 8.63 11.97 4.22
CA MET A 132 7.65 10.98 4.66
C MET A 132 6.27 11.43 4.22
N ASP A 133 5.44 10.51 3.74
CA ASP A 133 4.23 10.87 3.03
C ASP A 133 3.04 10.01 3.44
N HIS A 134 1.84 10.37 3.01
CA HIS A 134 0.61 9.60 3.18
C HIS A 134 0.48 8.93 4.57
N SER A 135 0.31 7.61 4.59
CA SER A 135 0.08 6.85 5.82
C SER A 135 1.27 6.87 6.79
N ALA A 136 2.49 6.94 6.27
CA ALA A 136 3.69 7.06 7.08
C ALA A 136 3.76 8.43 7.80
N LEU A 137 3.48 9.52 7.08
CA LEU A 137 3.38 10.86 7.69
C LEU A 137 2.28 10.89 8.75
N LEU A 138 1.11 10.32 8.44
CA LEU A 138 -0.02 10.25 9.36
C LEU A 138 0.37 9.53 10.66
N GLY A 139 1.04 8.37 10.55
CA GLY A 139 1.52 7.60 11.70
C GLY A 139 2.54 8.38 12.54
N ILE A 140 3.51 9.03 11.91
CA ILE A 140 4.53 9.84 12.60
C ILE A 140 3.87 10.97 13.39
N ILE A 141 2.97 11.74 12.78
CA ILE A 141 2.31 12.88 13.46
C ILE A 141 1.35 12.43 14.57
N ARG A 142 0.73 11.27 14.43
CA ARG A 142 -0.12 10.67 15.47
C ARG A 142 0.67 9.96 16.58
N GLY A 143 1.97 9.74 16.40
CA GLY A 143 2.78 8.94 17.33
C GLY A 143 2.43 7.45 17.29
N GLU A 144 1.99 6.95 16.14
CA GLU A 144 1.65 5.55 15.91
C GLU A 144 2.85 4.77 15.35
N ASP A 145 2.93 3.46 15.66
CA ASP A 145 3.94 2.57 15.09
C ASP A 145 3.63 2.33 13.59
N LEU A 146 4.60 2.63 12.72
CA LEU A 146 4.46 2.50 11.27
C LEU A 146 4.19 1.07 10.82
N SER A 147 4.54 0.06 11.61
CA SER A 147 4.23 -1.34 11.33
C SER A 147 2.72 -1.66 11.34
N ARG A 148 1.89 -0.76 11.84
CA ARG A 148 0.42 -0.89 11.85
C ARG A 148 -0.23 -0.51 10.53
N PHE A 149 0.50 0.18 9.66
CA PHE A 149 0.03 0.57 8.34
C PHE A 149 0.40 -0.50 7.31
N SER A 150 -0.28 -0.49 6.16
CA SER A 150 -0.01 -1.44 5.07
C SER A 150 1.39 -1.29 4.49
N ASP A 151 1.83 -0.05 4.40
CA ASP A 151 3.07 0.39 3.77
C ASP A 151 3.61 1.66 4.44
N VAL A 152 4.87 1.95 4.19
CA VAL A 152 5.54 3.18 4.59
C VAL A 152 5.81 4.00 3.33
N ASP A 153 5.10 5.10 3.20
CA ASP A 153 5.18 5.97 2.03
C ASP A 153 6.30 7.01 2.17
N ILE A 154 7.11 7.14 1.12
CA ILE A 154 8.16 8.16 0.98
C ILE A 154 7.99 8.84 -0.37
N ALA A 155 8.08 10.16 -0.42
CA ALA A 155 8.08 10.94 -1.66
C ALA A 155 9.47 11.40 -2.07
N LEU A 156 9.79 11.27 -3.35
CA LEU A 156 10.91 11.94 -4.04
C LEU A 156 10.35 12.79 -5.18
N ILE A 157 11.01 13.92 -5.49
CA ILE A 157 10.54 14.82 -6.56
C ILE A 157 11.37 14.69 -7.84
N SER A 158 12.49 14.01 -7.78
CA SER A 158 13.43 13.92 -8.90
C SER A 158 13.63 12.49 -9.37
N ALA A 159 13.46 12.25 -10.67
CA ALA A 159 13.83 10.98 -11.29
C ALA A 159 15.34 10.69 -11.17
N GLN A 160 16.17 11.73 -11.12
CA GLN A 160 17.62 11.60 -10.90
C GLN A 160 17.90 11.07 -9.49
N ASP A 161 17.21 11.61 -8.47
CA ASP A 161 17.34 11.14 -7.09
C ASP A 161 16.84 9.70 -6.96
N ALA A 162 15.75 9.34 -7.64
CA ALA A 162 15.25 7.97 -7.68
C ALA A 162 16.28 6.98 -8.29
N ASN A 163 16.96 7.38 -9.36
CA ASN A 163 18.03 6.56 -9.97
C ASN A 163 19.27 6.45 -9.05
N SER A 164 19.64 7.55 -8.39
CA SER A 164 20.71 7.56 -7.39
C SER A 164 20.39 6.65 -6.23
N LEU A 165 19.18 6.79 -5.64
CA LEU A 165 18.68 5.93 -4.56
C LEU A 165 18.71 4.46 -4.96
N TRP A 166 18.16 4.11 -6.13
CA TRP A 166 18.17 2.76 -6.63
C TRP A 166 19.57 2.16 -6.67
N SER A 167 20.54 2.92 -7.18
CA SER A 167 21.93 2.48 -7.26
C SER A 167 22.55 2.25 -5.88
N GLU A 168 22.27 3.11 -4.91
CA GLU A 168 22.81 2.98 -3.56
C GLU A 168 22.13 1.86 -2.77
N LEU A 169 20.81 1.70 -2.88
CA LEU A 169 20.09 0.59 -2.25
C LEU A 169 20.63 -0.77 -2.71
N LYS A 170 20.91 -0.91 -4.00
CA LYS A 170 21.51 -2.15 -4.58
C LYS A 170 22.90 -2.46 -4.05
N LYS A 171 23.65 -1.47 -3.58
CA LYS A 171 25.00 -1.64 -3.00
C LYS A 171 24.96 -1.79 -1.48
N SER A 172 23.86 -1.41 -0.85
CA SER A 172 23.71 -1.44 0.60
C SER A 172 23.35 -2.83 1.11
N LYS A 173 23.48 -3.04 2.42
CA LYS A 173 23.05 -4.29 3.09
C LYS A 173 21.55 -4.51 3.08
N ILE A 174 20.76 -3.53 2.69
CA ILE A 174 19.30 -3.66 2.55
C ILE A 174 18.92 -4.85 1.65
N ILE A 175 19.70 -5.13 0.60
CA ILE A 175 19.41 -6.27 -0.30
C ILE A 175 19.51 -7.64 0.39
N GLU A 176 20.12 -7.73 1.56
CA GLU A 176 20.16 -8.98 2.34
C GLU A 176 18.79 -9.26 2.99
N THR A 177 18.08 -8.21 3.40
CA THR A 177 16.84 -8.27 4.17
C THR A 177 15.59 -7.85 3.40
N PHE A 178 15.75 -7.16 2.25
CA PHE A 178 14.66 -6.70 1.40
C PHE A 178 14.81 -7.16 -0.04
N ASN A 179 13.68 -7.46 -0.67
CA ASN A 179 13.55 -7.50 -2.12
C ASN A 179 13.27 -6.09 -2.61
N ILE A 180 14.09 -5.59 -3.52
CA ILE A 180 13.95 -4.23 -4.04
C ILE A 180 13.60 -4.31 -5.52
N SER A 181 12.54 -3.64 -5.90
CA SER A 181 12.08 -3.52 -7.28
C SER A 181 11.80 -2.06 -7.63
N ARG A 182 11.67 -1.76 -8.91
CA ARG A 182 11.19 -0.46 -9.38
C ARG A 182 10.26 -0.64 -10.56
N THR A 183 9.29 0.26 -10.64
CA THR A 183 8.38 0.36 -11.77
C THR A 183 8.65 1.65 -12.54
N PHE A 184 8.31 1.62 -13.82
CA PHE A 184 8.51 2.73 -14.74
C PHE A 184 7.16 3.25 -15.21
N VAL A 185 7.13 4.49 -15.65
CA VAL A 185 5.99 5.02 -16.39
C VAL A 185 5.89 4.29 -17.72
N SER A 186 4.73 3.72 -18.03
CA SER A 186 4.46 3.00 -19.25
C SER A 186 3.49 3.78 -20.16
N GLU A 187 3.55 3.49 -21.46
CA GLU A 187 2.66 4.09 -22.44
C GLU A 187 1.21 3.64 -22.19
N GLY A 188 0.27 4.59 -22.20
CA GLY A 188 -1.16 4.32 -21.98
C GLY A 188 -1.60 4.27 -20.50
N GLU A 189 -0.71 4.40 -19.54
CA GLU A 189 -1.11 4.62 -18.15
C GLU A 189 -1.54 6.07 -17.90
N VAL A 190 -2.51 6.28 -17.02
CA VAL A 190 -2.97 7.63 -16.64
C VAL A 190 -1.81 8.48 -16.12
N SER A 191 -0.90 7.87 -15.37
CA SER A 191 0.31 8.52 -14.87
C SER A 191 1.28 9.01 -15.96
N SER A 192 1.12 8.58 -17.21
CA SER A 192 1.97 9.04 -18.31
C SER A 192 1.59 10.41 -18.89
N LYS A 193 0.49 11.03 -18.49
CA LYS A 193 0.10 12.36 -18.96
C LYS A 193 1.09 13.47 -18.56
N HIS A 194 1.59 13.38 -17.32
CA HIS A 194 2.48 14.39 -16.74
C HIS A 194 3.85 13.82 -16.33
N MET A 195 4.12 12.56 -16.66
CA MET A 195 5.39 11.90 -16.37
C MET A 195 5.94 11.29 -17.66
N ASP A 196 7.23 11.49 -17.92
CA ASP A 196 7.88 10.95 -19.12
C ASP A 196 7.93 9.41 -19.09
N VAL A 197 7.49 8.78 -20.17
CA VAL A 197 7.55 7.33 -20.37
C VAL A 197 8.99 6.83 -20.20
N GLY A 198 9.15 5.72 -19.49
CA GLY A 198 10.46 5.11 -19.20
C GLY A 198 11.18 5.71 -17.99
N THR A 199 10.65 6.78 -17.36
CA THR A 199 11.19 7.27 -16.09
C THR A 199 10.76 6.38 -14.92
N THR A 200 11.57 6.36 -13.84
CA THR A 200 11.22 5.61 -12.62
C THR A 200 10.02 6.29 -11.95
N ARG A 201 8.95 5.54 -11.80
CA ARG A 201 7.71 5.96 -11.14
C ARG A 201 7.73 5.64 -9.64
N LYS A 202 8.28 4.49 -9.29
CA LYS A 202 8.26 3.95 -7.92
C LYS A 202 9.46 3.06 -7.67
N VAL A 203 10.01 3.14 -6.46
CA VAL A 203 10.92 2.14 -5.90
C VAL A 203 10.20 1.45 -4.75
N LEU A 204 10.12 0.13 -4.78
CA LEU A 204 9.48 -0.68 -3.77
C LEU A 204 10.52 -1.52 -3.04
N ALA A 205 10.50 -1.52 -1.72
CA ALA A 205 11.25 -2.45 -0.89
C ALA A 205 10.27 -3.28 -0.04
N GLU A 206 10.39 -4.60 -0.13
CA GLU A 206 9.56 -5.56 0.60
C GLU A 206 10.48 -6.45 1.44
N SER A 207 10.27 -6.49 2.76
CA SER A 207 11.10 -7.31 3.64
C SER A 207 10.97 -8.80 3.32
N LYS A 208 12.10 -9.50 3.37
CA LYS A 208 12.15 -10.95 3.10
C LYS A 208 11.63 -11.72 4.30
N VAL A 209 10.34 -11.98 4.32
CA VAL A 209 9.67 -12.78 5.36
C VAL A 209 8.86 -13.90 4.71
N SER A 210 8.51 -14.90 5.49
CA SER A 210 7.58 -15.93 5.00
C SER A 210 6.22 -15.32 4.68
N VAL A 211 5.79 -15.44 3.42
CA VAL A 211 4.51 -14.89 2.94
C VAL A 211 3.31 -15.48 3.70
N VAL A 212 3.47 -16.70 4.22
CA VAL A 212 2.40 -17.44 4.90
C VAL A 212 2.28 -17.05 6.37
N GLU A 213 3.39 -16.80 7.05
CA GLU A 213 3.43 -16.61 8.51
C GLU A 213 3.39 -15.15 8.93
N GLN A 214 3.94 -14.24 8.13
CA GLN A 214 4.09 -12.84 8.49
C GLN A 214 3.80 -11.92 7.31
N GLU A 215 3.25 -10.76 7.61
CA GLU A 215 3.18 -9.69 6.62
C GLU A 215 4.55 -9.03 6.45
N PRO A 216 5.04 -8.87 5.20
CA PRO A 216 6.26 -8.13 4.97
C PRO A 216 6.10 -6.67 5.37
N ALA A 217 7.19 -6.03 5.79
CA ALA A 217 7.28 -4.58 5.79
C ALA A 217 7.41 -4.11 4.35
N ILE A 218 6.55 -3.19 3.94
CA ILE A 218 6.53 -2.61 2.59
C ILE A 218 6.91 -1.14 2.70
N ILE A 219 7.93 -0.74 1.97
CA ILE A 219 8.34 0.65 1.82
C ILE A 219 8.08 1.06 0.39
N ASP A 220 7.24 2.06 0.22
CA ASP A 220 6.77 2.55 -1.06
C ASP A 220 7.33 3.95 -1.33
N ILE A 221 8.32 4.05 -2.22
CA ILE A 221 8.97 5.30 -2.55
C ILE A 221 8.42 5.80 -3.87
N ASN A 222 7.49 6.75 -3.80
CA ASN A 222 6.81 7.34 -4.93
C ASN A 222 7.60 8.51 -5.51
N ILE A 223 7.75 8.52 -6.83
CA ILE A 223 8.41 9.59 -7.55
C ILE A 223 7.36 10.56 -8.06
N ARG A 224 7.52 11.83 -7.72
CA ARG A 224 6.64 12.91 -8.12
C ARG A 224 7.32 13.77 -9.18
N THR A 225 6.53 14.27 -10.13
CA THR A 225 6.98 15.20 -11.17
C THR A 225 6.44 16.58 -10.90
N LYS A 226 7.32 17.57 -10.75
CA LYS A 226 6.92 18.96 -10.57
C LYS A 226 6.56 19.59 -11.91
N ILE A 227 5.34 20.14 -12.01
CA ILE A 227 4.88 20.92 -13.16
C ILE A 227 4.14 22.16 -12.63
N GLY A 228 4.71 23.31 -12.84
CA GLY A 228 4.18 24.56 -12.27
C GLY A 228 4.20 24.53 -10.75
N GLU A 229 3.05 24.74 -10.15
CA GLU A 229 2.87 24.77 -8.69
C GLU A 229 2.42 23.42 -8.11
N ASP A 230 2.30 22.39 -8.94
CA ASP A 230 1.82 21.08 -8.53
C ASP A 230 2.88 19.96 -8.69
N LEU A 231 2.74 18.92 -7.88
CA LEU A 231 3.45 17.65 -7.98
C LEU A 231 2.49 16.57 -8.44
N TYR A 232 2.81 15.93 -9.56
CA TYR A 232 2.04 14.84 -10.16
C TYR A 232 2.66 13.50 -9.82
N TYR A 233 1.85 12.51 -9.50
CA TYR A 233 2.29 11.15 -9.17
C TYR A 233 1.19 10.13 -9.44
N ALA A 234 1.57 8.87 -9.52
CA ALA A 234 0.62 7.78 -9.72
C ALA A 234 0.27 7.09 -8.40
N ILE A 235 -1.02 6.96 -8.14
CA ILE A 235 -1.56 6.19 -7.02
C ILE A 235 -2.68 5.27 -7.53
N ASN A 236 -2.61 3.97 -7.24
CA ASN A 236 -3.62 2.98 -7.66
C ASN A 236 -4.01 3.08 -9.15
N ALA A 237 -3.03 3.18 -10.04
CA ALA A 237 -3.22 3.35 -11.49
C ALA A 237 -3.97 4.64 -11.89
N LYS A 238 -4.16 5.56 -10.99
CA LYS A 238 -4.73 6.89 -11.24
C LYS A 238 -3.65 7.95 -11.08
N GLU A 239 -3.78 9.04 -11.82
CA GLU A 239 -2.95 10.22 -11.59
C GLU A 239 -3.52 11.04 -10.44
N ALA A 240 -2.66 11.47 -9.55
CA ALA A 240 -2.99 12.40 -8.48
C ALA A 240 -2.05 13.59 -8.52
N LYS A 241 -2.48 14.70 -7.95
CA LYS A 241 -1.64 15.89 -7.77
C LYS A 241 -1.71 16.39 -6.35
N THR A 242 -0.69 17.13 -5.96
CA THR A 242 -0.61 17.83 -4.68
C THR A 242 0.17 19.13 -4.85
N PRO A 243 -0.18 20.21 -4.11
CA PRO A 243 0.55 21.47 -4.18
C PRO A 243 2.01 21.29 -3.80
N TYR A 244 2.93 21.83 -4.62
CA TYR A 244 4.38 21.80 -4.35
C TYR A 244 4.75 22.57 -3.08
N SER A 245 3.95 23.55 -2.66
CA SER A 245 4.20 24.39 -1.48
C SER A 245 4.46 23.59 -0.19
N TYR A 246 3.86 22.42 -0.03
CA TYR A 246 4.12 21.52 1.12
C TYR A 246 5.51 20.88 1.07
N PHE A 247 6.09 20.77 -0.12
CA PHE A 247 7.37 20.13 -0.40
C PHE A 247 8.49 21.13 -0.75
N ASP A 248 8.19 22.41 -0.74
CA ASP A 248 9.17 23.50 -0.86
C ASP A 248 9.86 23.75 0.49
N GLY A 249 10.79 22.84 0.82
CA GLY A 249 11.44 22.72 2.11
C GLY A 249 10.90 21.54 2.91
N HIS A 250 11.25 21.48 4.19
CA HIS A 250 10.87 20.37 5.07
C HIS A 250 10.96 20.77 6.55
N ASP A 251 10.20 20.07 7.37
CA ASP A 251 10.40 19.98 8.81
C ASP A 251 11.05 18.64 9.16
N ILE A 252 11.49 18.48 10.40
CA ILE A 252 12.06 17.24 10.90
C ILE A 252 11.14 16.67 11.97
N ALA A 253 10.82 15.39 11.84
CA ALA A 253 10.17 14.60 12.86
C ALA A 253 11.07 13.47 13.31
N THR A 254 10.94 13.04 14.56
CA THR A 254 11.68 11.90 15.11
C THR A 254 10.76 10.70 15.22
N TYR A 255 11.16 9.59 14.61
CA TYR A 255 10.51 8.30 14.72
C TYR A 255 11.54 7.26 15.18
N ASN A 256 11.31 6.61 16.33
CA ASN A 256 12.24 5.62 16.92
C ASN A 256 13.71 6.07 16.91
N SER A 257 13.96 7.32 17.31
CA SER A 257 15.29 7.97 17.30
C SER A 257 15.88 8.28 15.91
N ILE A 258 15.15 8.05 14.83
CA ILE A 258 15.55 8.37 13.47
C ILE A 258 14.96 9.74 13.11
N GLU A 259 15.82 10.66 12.67
CA GLU A 259 15.37 11.96 12.13
C GLU A 259 14.88 11.79 10.69
N LEU A 260 13.61 12.10 10.45
CA LEU A 260 12.97 11.97 9.16
C LEU A 260 12.45 13.32 8.66
N ARG A 261 12.58 13.56 7.36
CA ARG A 261 12.01 14.75 6.74
C ARG A 261 10.52 14.58 6.51
N ILE A 262 9.75 15.58 6.90
CA ILE A 262 8.32 15.66 6.67
C ILE A 262 7.99 16.94 5.90
N PRO A 263 6.84 17.02 5.19
CA PRO A 263 6.37 18.24 4.55
C PRO A 263 6.29 19.40 5.54
N LYS A 264 6.54 20.62 5.06
CA LYS A 264 6.17 21.83 5.79
C LYS A 264 4.65 21.84 5.99
N ASN A 265 4.21 22.37 7.14
CA ASN A 265 2.79 22.41 7.48
C ASN A 265 2.15 21.01 7.37
N ALA A 266 2.84 19.99 7.91
CA ALA A 266 2.43 18.58 7.79
C ALA A 266 0.98 18.32 8.22
N GLU A 267 0.46 19.06 9.22
CA GLU A 267 -0.92 18.92 9.68
C GLU A 267 -1.93 19.42 8.65
N GLU A 268 -1.67 20.57 8.01
CA GLU A 268 -2.52 21.09 6.92
C GLU A 268 -2.48 20.15 5.70
N TYR A 269 -1.30 19.60 5.42
CA TYR A 269 -1.16 18.62 4.35
C TYR A 269 -1.93 17.31 4.66
N LEU A 270 -1.91 16.84 5.91
CA LEU A 270 -2.72 15.70 6.33
C LEU A 270 -4.22 15.99 6.29
N GLU A 271 -4.64 17.21 6.59
CA GLU A 271 -6.03 17.63 6.45
C GLU A 271 -6.47 17.65 4.97
N LEU A 272 -5.60 18.12 4.06
CA LEU A 272 -5.82 18.04 2.62
C LEU A 272 -5.99 16.58 2.16
N LEU A 273 -5.15 15.66 2.65
CA LEU A 273 -5.16 14.25 2.25
C LEU A 273 -6.32 13.46 2.87
N TYR A 274 -6.68 13.73 4.12
CA TYR A 274 -7.56 12.87 4.93
C TYR A 274 -8.79 13.59 5.50
N GLY A 275 -8.96 14.89 5.19
CA GLY A 275 -10.05 15.71 5.69
C GLY A 275 -9.88 16.15 7.15
N GLU A 276 -10.78 17.00 7.65
CA GLU A 276 -10.71 17.62 8.97
C GLU A 276 -10.57 16.63 10.14
N ASN A 277 -11.11 15.43 9.98
CA ASN A 277 -11.10 14.39 11.01
C ASN A 277 -9.87 13.49 10.97
N TRP A 278 -8.82 13.85 10.24
CA TRP A 278 -7.63 13.01 10.03
C TRP A 278 -6.96 12.51 11.32
N ARG A 279 -7.14 13.23 12.43
CA ARG A 279 -6.59 12.81 13.74
C ARG A 279 -7.30 11.60 14.35
N THR A 280 -8.52 11.30 13.92
CA THR A 280 -9.29 10.14 14.37
C THR A 280 -9.12 8.98 13.41
N PRO A 281 -8.66 7.79 13.88
CA PRO A 281 -8.54 6.63 13.01
C PRO A 281 -9.88 6.24 12.40
N ALA A 282 -9.95 6.11 11.07
CA ALA A 282 -11.13 5.63 10.37
C ALA A 282 -11.32 4.11 10.59
N GLU A 283 -12.57 3.68 10.80
CA GLU A 283 -12.91 2.27 11.04
C GLU A 283 -12.70 1.40 9.78
N PHE A 284 -13.07 1.94 8.62
CA PHE A 284 -12.92 1.27 7.33
C PHE A 284 -11.89 1.98 6.44
N PHE A 285 -11.41 1.26 5.43
CA PHE A 285 -10.59 1.86 4.38
C PHE A 285 -11.50 2.73 3.51
N SER A 286 -11.05 3.91 3.11
CA SER A 286 -11.78 4.78 2.19
C SER A 286 -10.86 5.24 1.06
N ASP A 287 -11.41 5.35 -0.14
CA ASP A 287 -10.70 5.86 -1.32
C ASP A 287 -10.63 7.37 -1.41
N SER A 288 -11.39 8.07 -0.57
CA SER A 288 -11.98 9.36 -0.90
C SER A 288 -11.12 10.59 -0.70
N GLN A 289 -9.79 10.48 -0.58
CA GLN A 289 -9.04 11.64 -0.06
C GLN A 289 -7.84 12.09 -0.88
N PHE A 290 -7.69 11.58 -2.10
CA PHE A 290 -6.71 12.12 -3.03
C PHE A 290 -7.45 12.90 -4.11
N GLU A 291 -6.98 14.12 -4.44
CA GLU A 291 -7.44 14.79 -5.63
C GLU A 291 -6.98 13.97 -6.84
N VAL A 292 -7.83 13.02 -7.24
CA VAL A 292 -7.64 12.24 -8.45
C VAL A 292 -7.96 13.15 -9.62
N ILE A 293 -7.03 13.28 -10.55
CA ILE A 293 -7.30 13.99 -11.80
C ILE A 293 -8.19 13.06 -12.63
N THR A 294 -9.47 13.40 -12.64
CA THR A 294 -10.41 12.85 -13.64
C THR A 294 -10.42 13.83 -14.82
N ASP A 295 -10.34 13.29 -16.02
CA ASP A 295 -10.54 14.08 -17.25
C ASP A 295 -11.93 14.66 -17.32
#